data_09cc54b837ab168eadb7e1730cab39f3
#
_entry.id   09cc54b837ab168eadb7e1730cab39f3
#
_cell.length_a   1.000
_cell.length_b   1.000
_cell.length_c   1.000
_cell.angle_alpha   90.00
_cell.angle_beta   90.00
_cell.angle_gamma   90.00
#
_symmetry.space_group_name_H-M   'P 1'
#
loop_
_entity.id
_entity.type
_entity.pdbx_description
1 polymer ?
#
loop_
_entity_poly.entity_id
_entity_poly.type
_entity_poly.pdbx_seq_one_letter_code
_entity_poly.pdbx_strand_id
1 'polypeptide(L)'
;MNYTDLFRVTLPETALEVAALVVLVVDLAFLRKAALKLRVTVAALLGVAGCGAALWALHAANGAGFCFDGALVLAQYGYVSAAQAGILVLTALTLLLLINSHFTCHVGEFVAVVLMAASGGLLIAGAQDLLVIFVGLELLSLGLYIMTAFAKSSGKSAEAAMKYYLFGGMSAAFLLFGFSYFYGLTGSTNLLDIQLSISDSGPSPLFYVAWILVVAGLGFKVAAVPFHLWAPDTYEGAPAPAAAFIASVSKVASFALLISLSNNWLTNTMFILCPENCAQLYVRPYYQTWPKLGLVLLVVAAASMVVGNLAALAQISVRRLLAYSAIAHAGYILLGIAVHPAFSGTGSVIAFQNAAIFSMRHSANAVLYYILTYGLTIIGAFSVISVVERATGSDRLDSFLGLHKRNPLLAAVLLVLFLSLAGIPPLVGFWAKFNLFAAVLGVSAGPVPFALIALAVAMSVVSLYYYLQVLKRAYVMPAVDETPIKAHPVTLAVLLVIAAAVVLLGCFPALLQGWIESFYPIL
;
A
#
# COMPACT_ATOMS: atom_id res chain seq x y z
N MET A 1 -30.70 1.35 -11.95
CA MET A 1 -29.97 1.98 -10.84
C MET A 1 -30.42 3.43 -10.70
N ASN A 2 -30.85 3.88 -9.49
CA ASN A 2 -31.22 5.28 -9.28
C ASN A 2 -29.94 6.12 -9.10
N TYR A 3 -29.93 7.36 -9.58
CA TYR A 3 -28.82 8.31 -9.38
C TYR A 3 -28.45 8.51 -7.90
N THR A 4 -29.42 8.35 -6.99
CA THR A 4 -29.21 8.42 -5.54
C THR A 4 -28.37 7.27 -5.02
N ASP A 5 -28.52 6.07 -5.57
CA ASP A 5 -27.73 4.89 -5.17
C ASP A 5 -26.30 5.01 -5.70
N LEU A 6 -26.16 5.48 -6.95
CA LEU A 6 -24.86 5.80 -7.53
C LEU A 6 -24.08 6.81 -6.66
N PHE A 7 -24.73 7.91 -6.29
CA PHE A 7 -24.12 8.95 -5.47
C PHE A 7 -23.73 8.45 -4.07
N ARG A 8 -24.57 7.61 -3.45
CA ARG A 8 -24.22 7.01 -2.14
C ARG A 8 -23.00 6.11 -2.23
N VAL A 9 -22.91 5.33 -3.29
CA VAL A 9 -21.82 4.36 -3.48
C VAL A 9 -20.49 5.06 -3.75
N THR A 10 -20.46 6.18 -4.49
CA THR A 10 -19.25 6.95 -4.79
C THR A 10 -19.03 8.14 -3.84
N LEU A 11 -19.74 8.19 -2.72
CA LEU A 11 -19.67 9.31 -1.79
C LEU A 11 -18.26 9.54 -1.20
N PRO A 12 -17.48 8.52 -0.83
CA PRO A 12 -16.12 8.71 -0.32
C PRO A 12 -15.18 9.36 -1.34
N GLU A 13 -15.23 8.90 -2.60
CA GLU A 13 -14.43 9.45 -3.70
C GLU A 13 -14.87 10.88 -4.01
N THR A 14 -16.18 11.14 -4.13
CA THR A 14 -16.71 12.48 -4.39
C THR A 14 -16.39 13.46 -3.26
N ALA A 15 -16.36 13.02 -2.01
CA ALA A 15 -15.96 13.86 -0.88
C ALA A 15 -14.49 14.32 -1.01
N LEU A 16 -13.57 13.44 -1.45
CA LEU A 16 -12.18 13.81 -1.71
C LEU A 16 -12.05 14.78 -2.89
N GLU A 17 -12.79 14.55 -3.97
CA GLU A 17 -12.76 15.43 -5.15
C GLU A 17 -13.31 16.82 -4.84
N VAL A 18 -14.43 16.88 -4.11
CA VAL A 18 -14.98 18.17 -3.63
C VAL A 18 -13.98 18.86 -2.70
N ALA A 19 -13.34 18.13 -1.78
CA ALA A 19 -12.30 18.69 -0.91
C ALA A 19 -11.11 19.22 -1.71
N ALA A 20 -10.67 18.52 -2.77
CA ALA A 20 -9.60 18.98 -3.65
C ALA A 20 -9.98 20.29 -4.34
N LEU A 21 -11.20 20.40 -4.87
CA LEU A 21 -11.69 21.65 -5.47
C LEU A 21 -11.81 22.77 -4.45
N VAL A 22 -12.32 22.50 -3.25
CA VAL A 22 -12.40 23.50 -2.16
C VAL A 22 -11.01 24.01 -1.79
N VAL A 23 -10.02 23.13 -1.65
CA VAL A 23 -8.63 23.50 -1.37
C VAL A 23 -8.10 24.44 -2.46
N LEU A 24 -8.31 24.12 -3.73
CA LEU A 24 -7.86 24.96 -4.85
C LEU A 24 -8.55 26.32 -4.84
N VAL A 25 -9.86 26.36 -4.66
CA VAL A 25 -10.62 27.63 -4.63
C VAL A 25 -10.18 28.48 -3.45
N VAL A 26 -10.05 27.91 -2.26
CA VAL A 26 -9.62 28.65 -1.05
C VAL A 26 -8.20 29.19 -1.21
N ASP A 27 -7.27 28.38 -1.73
CA ASP A 27 -5.88 28.82 -1.91
C ASP A 27 -5.76 29.92 -2.98
N LEU A 28 -6.40 29.77 -4.12
CA LEU A 28 -6.28 30.69 -5.26
C LEU A 28 -7.11 31.97 -5.08
N ALA A 29 -8.35 31.87 -4.54
CA ALA A 29 -9.24 33.02 -4.43
C ALA A 29 -9.01 33.81 -3.14
N PHE A 30 -8.80 33.15 -2.00
CA PHE A 30 -8.77 33.83 -0.70
C PHE A 30 -7.37 33.94 -0.11
N LEU A 31 -6.49 32.96 -0.31
CA LEU A 31 -5.19 32.92 0.35
C LEU A 31 -4.01 33.31 -0.56
N ARG A 32 -4.23 33.71 -1.80
CA ARG A 32 -3.15 34.05 -2.75
C ARG A 32 -2.15 35.08 -2.22
N LYS A 33 -2.60 36.04 -1.40
CA LYS A 33 -1.77 37.09 -0.79
C LYS A 33 -1.31 36.75 0.63
N ALA A 34 -1.73 35.63 1.19
CA ALA A 34 -1.41 35.24 2.56
C ALA A 34 0.02 34.68 2.66
N ALA A 35 0.58 34.70 3.89
CA ALA A 35 1.85 34.08 4.17
C ALA A 35 1.85 32.58 3.82
N LEU A 36 2.94 32.10 3.25
CA LEU A 36 3.07 30.71 2.79
C LEU A 36 2.73 29.67 3.88
N LYS A 37 3.15 29.94 5.14
CA LYS A 37 2.83 29.07 6.28
C LYS A 37 1.31 28.92 6.51
N LEU A 38 0.57 30.01 6.39
CA LEU A 38 -0.88 30.00 6.54
C LEU A 38 -1.53 29.21 5.40
N ARG A 39 -1.08 29.41 4.17
CA ARG A 39 -1.56 28.66 2.98
C ARG A 39 -1.36 27.16 3.16
N VAL A 40 -0.15 26.73 3.55
CA VAL A 40 0.17 25.31 3.82
C VAL A 40 -0.73 24.73 4.91
N THR A 41 -0.89 25.44 6.02
CA THR A 41 -1.69 24.96 7.16
C THR A 41 -3.16 24.83 6.79
N VAL A 42 -3.73 25.85 6.14
CA VAL A 42 -5.16 25.83 5.74
C VAL A 42 -5.41 24.75 4.69
N ALA A 43 -4.57 24.64 3.65
CA ALA A 43 -4.71 23.63 2.62
C ALA A 43 -4.62 22.19 3.21
N ALA A 44 -3.65 21.96 4.10
CA ALA A 44 -3.48 20.67 4.77
C ALA A 44 -4.69 20.34 5.66
N LEU A 45 -5.19 21.30 6.45
CA LEU A 45 -6.36 21.08 7.33
C LEU A 45 -7.64 20.83 6.53
N LEU A 46 -7.87 21.56 5.44
CA LEU A 46 -8.99 21.30 4.53
C LEU A 46 -8.91 19.92 3.90
N GLY A 47 -7.70 19.50 3.46
CA GLY A 47 -7.50 18.15 2.95
C GLY A 47 -7.76 17.06 4.00
N VAL A 48 -7.30 17.27 5.24
CA VAL A 48 -7.58 16.35 6.37
C VAL A 48 -9.07 16.30 6.67
N ALA A 49 -9.77 17.44 6.65
CA ALA A 49 -11.23 17.49 6.80
C ALA A 49 -11.94 16.72 5.68
N GLY A 50 -11.45 16.82 4.43
CA GLY A 50 -11.93 16.04 3.29
C GLY A 50 -11.76 14.53 3.50
N CYS A 51 -10.58 14.08 3.99
CA CYS A 51 -10.37 12.68 4.38
C CYS A 51 -11.33 12.25 5.51
N GLY A 52 -11.59 13.11 6.48
CA GLY A 52 -12.56 12.85 7.55
C GLY A 52 -13.99 12.71 7.04
N ALA A 53 -14.40 13.58 6.10
CA ALA A 53 -15.70 13.49 5.44
C ALA A 53 -15.84 12.20 4.63
N ALA A 54 -14.79 11.80 3.90
CA ALA A 54 -14.75 10.56 3.15
C ALA A 54 -14.81 9.32 4.07
N LEU A 55 -14.12 9.34 5.22
CA LEU A 55 -14.22 8.29 6.24
C LEU A 55 -15.62 8.17 6.82
N TRP A 56 -16.25 9.32 7.12
CA TRP A 56 -17.63 9.34 7.58
C TRP A 56 -18.59 8.79 6.52
N ALA A 57 -18.40 9.17 5.26
CA ALA A 57 -19.18 8.67 4.12
C ALA A 57 -19.04 7.16 3.97
N LEU A 58 -17.81 6.63 4.08
CA LEU A 58 -17.51 5.20 4.04
C LEU A 58 -18.23 4.44 5.18
N HIS A 59 -18.28 5.03 6.38
CA HIS A 59 -18.97 4.43 7.52
C HIS A 59 -20.50 4.56 7.41
N ALA A 60 -21.01 5.67 6.89
CA ALA A 60 -22.44 5.92 6.73
C ALA A 60 -23.07 5.12 5.57
N ALA A 61 -22.26 4.68 4.61
CA ALA A 61 -22.68 3.81 3.52
C ALA A 61 -22.97 2.36 3.97
N ASN A 62 -23.57 2.18 5.16
CA ASN A 62 -23.93 0.89 5.75
C ASN A 62 -24.85 0.10 4.78
N GLY A 63 -24.27 -0.73 3.95
CA GLY A 63 -24.96 -1.58 3.00
C GLY A 63 -24.05 -1.92 1.83
N ALA A 64 -24.01 -3.18 1.41
CA ALA A 64 -23.31 -3.57 0.20
C ALA A 64 -23.85 -2.77 -0.99
N GLY A 65 -23.05 -1.86 -1.49
CA GLY A 65 -23.35 -1.11 -2.70
C GLY A 65 -22.55 -1.66 -3.87
N PHE A 66 -23.23 -2.12 -4.91
CA PHE A 66 -22.65 -2.38 -6.21
C PHE A 66 -23.02 -1.24 -7.15
N CYS A 67 -22.04 -0.72 -7.86
CA CYS A 67 -22.19 0.35 -8.82
C CYS A 67 -21.81 -0.14 -10.21
N PHE A 68 -22.35 0.44 -11.27
CA PHE A 68 -22.01 0.10 -12.66
C PHE A 68 -22.10 -1.41 -12.94
N ASP A 69 -23.29 -2.02 -12.72
CA ASP A 69 -23.55 -3.44 -12.94
C ASP A 69 -22.57 -4.39 -12.22
N GLY A 70 -22.11 -4.00 -11.02
CA GLY A 70 -21.18 -4.76 -10.22
C GLY A 70 -19.69 -4.42 -10.42
N ALA A 71 -19.36 -3.44 -11.27
CA ALA A 71 -18.00 -3.04 -11.57
C ALA A 71 -17.25 -2.40 -10.38
N LEU A 72 -17.97 -1.78 -9.46
CA LEU A 72 -17.44 -1.17 -8.25
C LEU A 72 -18.19 -1.66 -7.02
N VAL A 73 -17.47 -2.15 -6.03
CA VAL A 73 -18.01 -2.58 -4.73
C VAL A 73 -17.60 -1.56 -3.67
N LEU A 74 -18.56 -1.04 -2.94
CA LEU A 74 -18.31 -0.26 -1.74
C LEU A 74 -18.81 -0.98 -0.49
N ALA A 75 -18.01 -0.87 0.54
CA ALA A 75 -18.35 -0.87 1.96
C ALA A 75 -18.81 -2.15 2.67
N GLN A 76 -18.93 -3.34 2.08
CA GLN A 76 -19.24 -4.53 2.87
C GLN A 76 -18.35 -5.77 2.64
N TYR A 77 -17.38 -5.68 1.79
CA TYR A 77 -16.31 -6.67 1.76
C TYR A 77 -15.21 -6.23 2.72
N GLY A 78 -15.10 -6.86 3.88
CA GLY A 78 -14.28 -6.45 5.02
C GLY A 78 -12.91 -5.89 4.68
N TYR A 79 -12.14 -6.55 3.80
CA TYR A 79 -10.81 -6.06 3.42
C TYR A 79 -10.85 -4.80 2.55
N VAL A 80 -11.87 -4.59 1.71
CA VAL A 80 -12.00 -3.40 0.85
C VAL A 80 -12.20 -2.16 1.70
N SER A 81 -13.19 -2.18 2.59
CA SER A 81 -13.50 -1.04 3.46
C SER A 81 -12.36 -0.73 4.42
N ALA A 82 -11.70 -1.77 4.96
CA ALA A 82 -10.51 -1.59 5.80
C ALA A 82 -9.35 -0.96 5.02
N ALA A 83 -9.13 -1.37 3.75
CA ALA A 83 -8.11 -0.78 2.90
C ALA A 83 -8.43 0.68 2.55
N GLN A 84 -9.68 0.99 2.17
CA GLN A 84 -10.14 2.35 1.88
C GLN A 84 -10.00 3.27 3.09
N ALA A 85 -10.42 2.82 4.28
CA ALA A 85 -10.23 3.58 5.52
C ALA A 85 -8.74 3.79 5.83
N GLY A 86 -7.91 2.78 5.61
CA GLY A 86 -6.44 2.89 5.73
C GLY A 86 -5.85 3.91 4.76
N ILE A 87 -6.26 3.92 3.49
CA ILE A 87 -5.87 4.93 2.49
C ILE A 87 -6.18 6.33 2.99
N LEU A 88 -7.40 6.57 3.49
CA LEU A 88 -7.84 7.88 3.98
C LEU A 88 -7.05 8.34 5.21
N VAL A 89 -6.82 7.45 6.19
CA VAL A 89 -6.03 7.76 7.40
C VAL A 89 -4.57 8.09 7.03
N LEU A 90 -3.93 7.28 6.19
CA LEU A 90 -2.56 7.50 5.77
C LEU A 90 -2.41 8.78 4.91
N THR A 91 -3.42 9.09 4.08
CA THR A 91 -3.47 10.36 3.34
C THR A 91 -3.57 11.55 4.30
N ALA A 92 -4.46 11.50 5.29
CA ALA A 92 -4.59 12.55 6.30
C ALA A 92 -3.28 12.76 7.07
N LEU A 93 -2.60 11.67 7.48
CA LEU A 93 -1.27 11.76 8.14
C LEU A 93 -0.23 12.40 7.23
N THR A 94 -0.20 12.03 5.95
CA THR A 94 0.72 12.64 4.98
C THR A 94 0.46 14.14 4.82
N LEU A 95 -0.81 14.56 4.77
CA LEU A 95 -1.19 15.98 4.71
C LEU A 95 -0.82 16.76 5.96
N LEU A 96 -0.97 16.17 7.16
CA LEU A 96 -0.52 16.82 8.41
C LEU A 96 0.99 17.04 8.43
N LEU A 97 1.76 16.12 7.87
CA LEU A 97 3.21 16.24 7.78
C LEU A 97 3.68 17.28 6.74
N LEU A 98 2.79 17.69 5.81
CA LEU A 98 3.03 18.80 4.89
C LEU A 98 3.23 20.13 5.59
N ILE A 99 2.60 20.37 6.76
CA ILE A 99 2.63 21.65 7.48
C ILE A 99 4.06 22.14 7.74
N ASN A 100 5.01 21.22 7.77
CA ASN A 100 6.42 21.54 7.92
C ASN A 100 7.25 21.37 6.61
N SER A 101 6.66 21.14 5.45
CA SER A 101 7.44 20.98 4.23
C SER A 101 7.79 22.32 3.60
N HIS A 102 8.99 22.42 2.95
CA HIS A 102 9.42 23.62 2.26
C HIS A 102 8.83 23.67 0.85
N PHE A 103 7.54 23.95 0.76
CA PHE A 103 6.98 24.41 -0.50
C PHE A 103 7.24 25.92 -0.61
N THR A 104 7.76 26.33 -1.73
CA THR A 104 7.97 27.75 -2.03
C THR A 104 6.77 28.36 -2.74
N CYS A 105 5.95 27.54 -3.39
CA CYS A 105 4.76 27.93 -4.14
C CYS A 105 3.84 26.72 -4.38
N HIS A 106 2.64 26.95 -4.91
CA HIS A 106 1.72 25.91 -5.42
C HIS A 106 1.26 24.87 -4.40
N VAL A 107 1.02 25.27 -3.14
CA VAL A 107 0.67 24.35 -2.05
C VAL A 107 -0.72 23.77 -2.24
N GLY A 108 -1.71 24.60 -2.63
CA GLY A 108 -3.08 24.14 -2.87
C GLY A 108 -3.14 23.10 -3.97
N GLU A 109 -2.37 23.32 -5.05
CA GLU A 109 -2.27 22.37 -6.16
C GLU A 109 -1.65 21.03 -5.72
N PHE A 110 -0.63 21.05 -4.86
CA PHE A 110 -0.05 19.81 -4.32
C PHE A 110 -1.07 19.02 -3.49
N VAL A 111 -1.77 19.69 -2.57
CA VAL A 111 -2.79 19.04 -1.73
C VAL A 111 -3.94 18.48 -2.58
N ALA A 112 -4.40 19.24 -3.58
CA ALA A 112 -5.43 18.76 -4.50
C ALA A 112 -5.00 17.50 -5.26
N VAL A 113 -3.76 17.46 -5.77
CA VAL A 113 -3.21 16.28 -6.45
C VAL A 113 -3.11 15.08 -5.51
N VAL A 114 -2.72 15.29 -4.23
CA VAL A 114 -2.72 14.22 -3.21
C VAL A 114 -4.11 13.65 -3.00
N LEU A 115 -5.15 14.50 -2.89
CA LEU A 115 -6.53 14.07 -2.68
C LEU A 115 -7.09 13.33 -3.92
N MET A 116 -6.81 13.81 -5.13
CA MET A 116 -7.19 13.13 -6.38
C MET A 116 -6.48 11.78 -6.52
N ALA A 117 -5.20 11.69 -6.17
CA ALA A 117 -4.47 10.42 -6.15
C ALA A 117 -5.06 9.45 -5.11
N ALA A 118 -5.47 9.95 -3.95
CA ALA A 118 -6.13 9.13 -2.93
C ALA A 118 -7.50 8.63 -3.41
N SER A 119 -8.29 9.46 -4.12
CA SER A 119 -9.55 9.04 -4.77
C SER A 119 -9.31 7.89 -5.76
N GLY A 120 -8.27 7.97 -6.61
CA GLY A 120 -7.84 6.86 -7.45
C GLY A 120 -7.51 5.59 -6.66
N GLY A 121 -6.88 5.74 -5.49
CA GLY A 121 -6.59 4.63 -4.57
C GLY A 121 -7.85 3.97 -4.00
N LEU A 122 -8.89 4.76 -3.65
CA LEU A 122 -10.18 4.23 -3.19
C LEU A 122 -10.88 3.44 -4.30
N LEU A 123 -10.91 4.00 -5.53
CA LEU A 123 -11.48 3.32 -6.70
C LEU A 123 -10.83 1.96 -6.95
N ILE A 124 -9.50 1.88 -6.93
CA ILE A 124 -8.77 0.63 -7.14
C ILE A 124 -9.11 -0.41 -6.07
N ALA A 125 -9.19 0.02 -4.80
CA ALA A 125 -9.46 -0.90 -3.70
C ALA A 125 -10.83 -1.58 -3.83
N GLY A 126 -11.84 -0.87 -4.39
CA GLY A 126 -13.20 -1.38 -4.58
C GLY A 126 -13.51 -1.91 -5.99
N ALA A 127 -12.57 -1.82 -6.94
CA ALA A 127 -12.83 -2.16 -8.34
C ALA A 127 -13.03 -3.66 -8.55
N GLN A 128 -14.08 -4.01 -9.31
CA GLN A 128 -14.43 -5.37 -9.75
C GLN A 128 -14.55 -5.48 -11.27
N ASP A 129 -14.07 -4.48 -12.00
CA ASP A 129 -14.10 -4.42 -13.46
C ASP A 129 -12.75 -3.93 -13.97
N LEU A 130 -12.26 -4.51 -15.09
CA LEU A 130 -10.95 -4.21 -15.65
C LEU A 130 -10.79 -2.74 -16.05
N LEU A 131 -11.88 -2.09 -16.53
CA LEU A 131 -11.85 -0.68 -16.93
C LEU A 131 -11.78 0.23 -15.70
N VAL A 132 -12.55 -0.07 -14.64
CA VAL A 132 -12.51 0.68 -13.38
C VAL A 132 -11.15 0.55 -12.72
N ILE A 133 -10.55 -0.66 -12.74
CA ILE A 133 -9.18 -0.89 -12.26
C ILE A 133 -8.20 -0.01 -13.03
N PHE A 134 -8.27 -0.01 -14.36
CA PHE A 134 -7.36 0.77 -15.20
C PHE A 134 -7.49 2.28 -14.94
N VAL A 135 -8.72 2.81 -14.95
CA VAL A 135 -8.97 4.25 -14.70
C VAL A 135 -8.50 4.67 -13.31
N GLY A 136 -8.80 3.88 -12.27
CA GLY A 136 -8.34 4.15 -10.90
C GLY A 136 -6.80 4.12 -10.78
N LEU A 137 -6.14 3.14 -11.42
CA LEU A 137 -4.68 3.05 -11.46
C LEU A 137 -4.04 4.23 -12.18
N GLU A 138 -4.62 4.72 -13.27
CA GLU A 138 -4.11 5.89 -13.99
C GLU A 138 -4.33 7.16 -13.20
N LEU A 139 -5.50 7.34 -12.57
CA LEU A 139 -5.77 8.50 -11.70
C LEU A 139 -4.75 8.58 -10.54
N LEU A 140 -4.53 7.46 -9.84
CA LEU A 140 -3.50 7.38 -8.81
C LEU A 140 -2.12 7.71 -9.38
N SER A 141 -1.73 7.08 -10.50
CA SER A 141 -0.37 7.16 -11.08
C SER A 141 -0.03 8.55 -11.57
N LEU A 142 -0.94 9.22 -12.30
CA LEU A 142 -0.75 10.58 -12.76
C LEU A 142 -0.52 11.54 -11.59
N GLY A 143 -1.29 11.39 -10.50
CA GLY A 143 -1.05 12.14 -9.27
C GLY A 143 0.36 11.88 -8.70
N LEU A 144 0.81 10.64 -8.66
CA LEU A 144 2.15 10.29 -8.17
C LEU A 144 3.27 10.87 -9.05
N TYR A 145 3.11 10.87 -10.37
CA TYR A 145 4.09 11.48 -11.28
C TYR A 145 4.20 12.99 -11.08
N ILE A 146 3.06 13.68 -10.97
CA ILE A 146 2.99 15.11 -10.70
C ILE A 146 3.65 15.44 -9.34
N MET A 147 3.31 14.70 -8.28
CA MET A 147 3.90 14.88 -6.95
C MET A 147 5.41 14.65 -6.95
N THR A 148 5.91 13.68 -7.73
CA THR A 148 7.35 13.41 -7.86
C THR A 148 8.07 14.56 -8.54
N ALA A 149 7.47 15.18 -9.58
CA ALA A 149 8.01 16.31 -10.32
C ALA A 149 7.86 17.67 -9.60
N PHE A 150 7.25 17.69 -8.42
CA PHE A 150 6.77 18.96 -7.83
C PHE A 150 7.88 19.94 -7.44
N ALA A 151 9.07 19.46 -7.10
CA ALA A 151 10.25 20.30 -6.85
C ALA A 151 10.91 20.73 -8.16
N LYS A 152 10.27 21.65 -8.89
CA LYS A 152 10.62 22.07 -10.26
C LYS A 152 12.07 22.58 -10.41
N SER A 153 12.68 23.12 -9.36
CA SER A 153 14.07 23.59 -9.34
C SER A 153 15.10 22.47 -9.11
N SER A 154 14.66 21.25 -8.76
CA SER A 154 15.53 20.12 -8.47
C SER A 154 15.69 19.23 -9.69
N GLY A 155 16.90 19.13 -10.25
CA GLY A 155 17.21 18.18 -11.32
C GLY A 155 16.96 16.73 -10.94
N LYS A 156 17.20 16.36 -9.66
CA LYS A 156 16.89 15.01 -9.13
C LYS A 156 15.39 14.70 -9.16
N SER A 157 14.54 15.71 -8.83
CA SER A 157 13.08 15.54 -8.87
C SER A 157 12.58 15.36 -10.30
N ALA A 158 13.12 16.13 -11.25
CA ALA A 158 12.77 16.01 -12.67
C ALA A 158 13.21 14.65 -13.26
N GLU A 159 14.42 14.20 -12.98
CA GLU A 159 14.94 12.90 -13.40
C GLU A 159 14.10 11.75 -12.81
N ALA A 160 13.82 11.80 -11.50
CA ALA A 160 12.99 10.80 -10.80
C ALA A 160 11.59 10.73 -11.41
N ALA A 161 10.96 11.87 -11.67
CA ALA A 161 9.63 11.93 -12.28
C ALA A 161 9.63 11.38 -13.71
N MET A 162 10.64 11.71 -14.51
CA MET A 162 10.76 11.20 -15.87
C MET A 162 10.92 9.68 -15.90
N LYS A 163 11.81 9.12 -15.05
CA LYS A 163 11.97 7.66 -14.92
C LYS A 163 10.67 7.01 -14.45
N TYR A 164 10.01 7.59 -13.44
CA TYR A 164 8.77 7.04 -12.90
C TYR A 164 7.66 7.02 -13.95
N TYR A 165 7.50 8.11 -14.71
CA TYR A 165 6.53 8.22 -15.80
C TYR A 165 6.80 7.23 -16.93
N LEU A 166 8.05 7.13 -17.42
CA LEU A 166 8.39 6.22 -18.53
C LEU A 166 8.17 4.75 -18.17
N PHE A 167 8.68 4.32 -17.00
CA PHE A 167 8.46 2.95 -16.52
C PHE A 167 6.98 2.70 -16.20
N GLY A 168 6.28 3.72 -15.68
CA GLY A 168 4.87 3.64 -15.37
C GLY A 168 3.98 3.49 -16.61
N GLY A 169 4.25 4.27 -17.65
CA GLY A 169 3.54 4.15 -18.93
C GLY A 169 3.74 2.79 -19.60
N MET A 170 4.97 2.25 -19.56
CA MET A 170 5.24 0.90 -20.04
C MET A 170 4.46 -0.17 -19.22
N SER A 171 4.42 0.01 -17.90
CA SER A 171 3.67 -0.87 -16.99
C SER A 171 2.17 -0.84 -17.28
N ALA A 172 1.60 0.36 -17.51
CA ALA A 172 0.21 0.54 -17.87
C ALA A 172 -0.13 -0.13 -19.21
N ALA A 173 0.79 -0.06 -20.20
CA ALA A 173 0.63 -0.74 -21.47
C ALA A 173 0.59 -2.27 -21.31
N PHE A 174 1.49 -2.85 -20.49
CA PHE A 174 1.45 -4.29 -20.19
C PHE A 174 0.14 -4.70 -19.50
N LEU A 175 -0.31 -3.90 -18.54
CA LEU A 175 -1.56 -4.18 -17.84
C LEU A 175 -2.77 -4.15 -18.77
N LEU A 176 -2.87 -3.10 -19.59
CA LEU A 176 -3.98 -2.94 -20.54
C LEU A 176 -3.97 -4.06 -21.59
N PHE A 177 -2.78 -4.45 -22.05
CA PHE A 177 -2.64 -5.56 -22.99
C PHE A 177 -3.06 -6.91 -22.37
N GLY A 178 -2.70 -7.14 -21.09
CA GLY A 178 -3.19 -8.30 -20.35
C GLY A 178 -4.71 -8.28 -20.17
N PHE A 179 -5.30 -7.13 -19.88
CA PHE A 179 -6.75 -6.96 -19.79
C PHE A 179 -7.47 -7.20 -21.12
N SER A 180 -6.88 -6.75 -22.23
CA SER A 180 -7.44 -7.00 -23.55
C SER A 180 -7.49 -8.49 -23.90
N TYR A 181 -6.51 -9.28 -23.47
CA TYR A 181 -6.54 -10.73 -23.63
C TYR A 181 -7.61 -11.38 -22.75
N PHE A 182 -7.80 -10.93 -21.49
CA PHE A 182 -8.89 -11.45 -20.68
C PHE A 182 -10.24 -11.17 -21.32
N TYR A 183 -10.46 -9.93 -21.78
CA TYR A 183 -11.67 -9.58 -22.52
C TYR A 183 -11.83 -10.42 -23.81
N GLY A 184 -10.78 -10.58 -24.60
CA GLY A 184 -10.81 -11.38 -25.82
C GLY A 184 -11.13 -12.86 -25.59
N LEU A 185 -10.76 -13.42 -24.42
CA LEU A 185 -11.04 -14.79 -24.05
C LEU A 185 -12.44 -15.03 -23.49
N THR A 186 -13.03 -14.01 -22.83
CA THR A 186 -14.23 -14.17 -22.01
C THR A 186 -15.40 -13.33 -22.48
N GLY A 187 -15.15 -12.25 -23.24
CA GLY A 187 -16.17 -11.30 -23.69
C GLY A 187 -16.67 -10.35 -22.59
N SER A 188 -16.08 -10.41 -21.37
CA SER A 188 -16.48 -9.55 -20.23
C SER A 188 -15.30 -8.79 -19.66
N THR A 189 -15.56 -7.62 -19.08
CA THR A 189 -14.61 -6.84 -18.27
C THR A 189 -14.81 -7.06 -16.78
N ASN A 190 -15.93 -7.64 -16.36
CA ASN A 190 -16.24 -7.92 -14.97
C ASN A 190 -15.41 -9.12 -14.47
N LEU A 191 -14.75 -8.96 -13.30
CA LEU A 191 -13.85 -9.98 -12.76
C LEU A 191 -14.56 -11.30 -12.44
N LEU A 192 -15.82 -11.25 -12.00
CA LEU A 192 -16.61 -12.45 -11.70
C LEU A 192 -16.97 -13.22 -12.97
N ASP A 193 -17.43 -12.51 -14.01
CA ASP A 193 -17.78 -13.15 -15.31
C ASP A 193 -16.54 -13.76 -15.95
N ILE A 194 -15.39 -13.08 -15.87
CA ILE A 194 -14.10 -13.61 -16.33
C ILE A 194 -13.78 -14.91 -15.60
N GLN A 195 -13.93 -14.93 -14.26
CA GLN A 195 -13.71 -16.11 -13.45
C GLN A 195 -14.62 -17.27 -13.87
N LEU A 196 -15.92 -17.02 -14.04
CA LEU A 196 -16.90 -18.02 -14.43
C LEU A 196 -16.59 -18.59 -15.82
N SER A 197 -16.33 -17.74 -16.79
CA SER A 197 -15.99 -18.15 -18.16
C SER A 197 -14.74 -19.04 -18.21
N ILE A 198 -13.70 -18.69 -17.45
CA ILE A 198 -12.48 -19.50 -17.35
C ILE A 198 -12.73 -20.81 -16.61
N SER A 199 -13.61 -20.79 -15.60
CA SER A 199 -13.99 -22.01 -14.87
C SER A 199 -14.72 -23.00 -15.76
N ASP A 200 -15.50 -22.54 -16.72
CA ASP A 200 -16.26 -23.38 -17.64
C ASP A 200 -15.42 -23.94 -18.82
N SER A 201 -14.58 -23.09 -19.43
CA SER A 201 -13.80 -23.46 -20.60
C SER A 201 -12.40 -24.02 -20.30
N GLY A 202 -11.90 -23.81 -19.09
CA GLY A 202 -10.51 -24.06 -18.72
C GLY A 202 -9.56 -22.96 -19.19
N PRO A 203 -8.40 -22.78 -18.51
CA PRO A 203 -7.44 -21.76 -18.89
C PRO A 203 -6.68 -22.17 -20.14
N SER A 204 -6.78 -21.33 -21.16
CA SER A 204 -5.99 -21.44 -22.37
C SER A 204 -4.53 -20.99 -22.14
N PRO A 205 -3.57 -21.34 -23.03
CA PRO A 205 -2.23 -20.76 -22.96
C PRO A 205 -2.21 -19.23 -22.97
N LEU A 206 -3.14 -18.60 -23.68
CA LEU A 206 -3.28 -17.15 -23.77
C LEU A 206 -3.69 -16.52 -22.42
N PHE A 207 -4.46 -17.24 -21.59
CA PHE A 207 -4.78 -16.82 -20.23
C PHE A 207 -3.53 -16.66 -19.35
N TYR A 208 -2.56 -17.58 -19.46
CA TYR A 208 -1.31 -17.46 -18.71
C TYR A 208 -0.46 -16.28 -19.18
N VAL A 209 -0.46 -15.99 -20.49
CA VAL A 209 0.20 -14.80 -21.05
C VAL A 209 -0.46 -13.53 -20.50
N ALA A 210 -1.79 -13.46 -20.51
CA ALA A 210 -2.54 -12.35 -19.93
C ALA A 210 -2.19 -12.12 -18.47
N TRP A 211 -2.14 -13.21 -17.68
CA TRP A 211 -1.77 -13.15 -16.27
C TRP A 211 -0.36 -12.61 -16.04
N ILE A 212 0.63 -13.09 -16.81
CA ILE A 212 2.02 -12.61 -16.70
C ILE A 212 2.10 -11.11 -17.02
N LEU A 213 1.37 -10.63 -18.02
CA LEU A 213 1.32 -9.21 -18.35
C LEU A 213 0.67 -8.37 -17.22
N VAL A 214 -0.40 -8.87 -16.61
CA VAL A 214 -1.03 -8.23 -15.44
C VAL A 214 -0.08 -8.20 -14.24
N VAL A 215 0.61 -9.31 -13.97
CA VAL A 215 1.61 -9.38 -12.89
C VAL A 215 2.78 -8.42 -13.16
N ALA A 216 3.21 -8.27 -14.41
CA ALA A 216 4.24 -7.30 -14.78
C ALA A 216 3.78 -5.85 -14.50
N GLY A 217 2.55 -5.51 -14.92
CA GLY A 217 1.96 -4.19 -14.67
C GLY A 217 1.76 -3.88 -13.19
N LEU A 218 1.20 -4.79 -12.43
CA LEU A 218 0.98 -4.62 -10.99
C LEU A 218 2.28 -4.74 -10.18
N GLY A 219 3.21 -5.59 -10.63
CA GLY A 219 4.55 -5.72 -10.05
C GLY A 219 5.32 -4.40 -10.05
N PHE A 220 5.16 -3.60 -11.11
CA PHE A 220 5.68 -2.24 -11.13
C PHE A 220 5.04 -1.37 -10.03
N LYS A 221 3.73 -1.39 -9.86
CA LYS A 221 3.02 -0.56 -8.86
C LYS A 221 3.46 -0.86 -7.42
N VAL A 222 3.71 -2.13 -7.10
CA VAL A 222 4.19 -2.53 -5.77
C VAL A 222 5.71 -2.48 -5.64
N ALA A 223 6.43 -2.15 -6.72
CA ALA A 223 7.89 -2.17 -6.82
C ALA A 223 8.48 -3.56 -6.57
N ALA A 224 7.90 -4.61 -7.14
CA ALA A 224 8.41 -5.97 -7.05
C ALA A 224 9.50 -6.25 -8.11
N VAL A 225 10.44 -7.13 -7.80
CA VAL A 225 11.49 -7.55 -8.75
C VAL A 225 10.88 -8.44 -9.83
N PRO A 226 11.20 -8.20 -11.12
CA PRO A 226 12.21 -7.30 -11.68
C PRO A 226 11.73 -5.86 -11.95
N PHE A 227 10.48 -5.52 -11.69
CA PHE A 227 9.84 -4.25 -12.07
C PHE A 227 10.10 -3.09 -11.08
N HIS A 228 11.14 -3.18 -10.24
CA HIS A 228 11.42 -2.29 -9.11
C HIS A 228 12.34 -1.09 -9.42
N LEU A 229 12.96 -1.04 -10.60
CA LEU A 229 14.07 -0.13 -10.91
C LEU A 229 13.75 1.36 -10.74
N TRP A 230 12.49 1.74 -10.83
CA TRP A 230 12.03 3.11 -10.63
C TRP A 230 12.05 3.58 -9.17
N ALA A 231 11.84 2.65 -8.22
CA ALA A 231 11.53 3.00 -6.84
C ALA A 231 12.70 3.68 -6.10
N PRO A 232 13.96 3.22 -6.20
CA PRO A 232 15.08 3.87 -5.52
C PRO A 232 15.27 5.32 -5.95
N ASP A 233 15.20 5.60 -7.24
CA ASP A 233 15.39 6.94 -7.80
C ASP A 233 14.22 7.87 -7.47
N THR A 234 12.99 7.32 -7.52
CA THR A 234 11.78 8.07 -7.16
C THR A 234 11.75 8.45 -5.67
N TYR A 235 12.10 7.53 -4.77
CA TYR A 235 12.09 7.80 -3.34
C TYR A 235 13.19 8.79 -2.93
N GLU A 236 14.34 8.79 -3.62
CA GLU A 236 15.41 9.76 -3.38
C GLU A 236 15.04 11.13 -3.96
N GLY A 237 14.55 11.19 -5.21
CA GLY A 237 14.36 12.45 -5.92
C GLY A 237 13.05 13.17 -5.65
N ALA A 238 11.99 12.46 -5.24
CA ALA A 238 10.70 13.07 -4.93
C ALA A 238 10.78 13.94 -3.66
N PRO A 239 9.95 15.00 -3.55
CA PRO A 239 9.71 15.66 -2.27
C PRO A 239 9.34 14.65 -1.18
N ALA A 240 9.83 14.85 0.06
CA ALA A 240 9.63 13.85 1.13
C ALA A 240 8.16 13.46 1.38
N PRO A 241 7.17 14.39 1.35
CA PRO A 241 5.76 14.02 1.46
C PRO A 241 5.27 13.16 0.29
N ALA A 242 5.75 13.44 -0.93
CA ALA A 242 5.42 12.62 -2.10
C ALA A 242 6.00 11.21 -1.96
N ALA A 243 7.27 11.09 -1.55
CA ALA A 243 7.91 9.80 -1.30
C ALA A 243 7.18 8.99 -0.21
N ALA A 244 6.74 9.66 0.88
CA ALA A 244 5.95 9.04 1.95
C ALA A 244 4.60 8.52 1.44
N PHE A 245 3.89 9.31 0.62
CA PHE A 245 2.61 8.92 0.02
C PHE A 245 2.78 7.74 -0.96
N ILE A 246 3.80 7.77 -1.82
CA ILE A 246 4.14 6.69 -2.75
C ILE A 246 4.46 5.40 -1.97
N ALA A 247 5.24 5.51 -0.90
CA ALA A 247 5.66 4.36 -0.10
C ALA A 247 4.55 3.75 0.76
N SER A 248 3.47 4.47 1.02
CA SER A 248 2.37 4.06 1.91
C SER A 248 1.04 3.89 1.17
N VAL A 249 0.36 4.99 0.85
CA VAL A 249 -1.00 5.00 0.29
C VAL A 249 -1.08 4.24 -1.03
N SER A 250 -0.15 4.50 -1.95
CA SER A 250 -0.09 3.80 -3.24
C SER A 250 0.08 2.29 -3.08
N LYS A 251 0.90 1.86 -2.10
CA LYS A 251 1.08 0.43 -1.81
C LYS A 251 -0.16 -0.21 -1.21
N VAL A 252 -0.84 0.47 -0.27
CA VAL A 252 -2.12 -0.04 0.29
C VAL A 252 -3.12 -0.27 -0.83
N ALA A 253 -3.33 0.70 -1.71
CA ALA A 253 -4.24 0.59 -2.86
C ALA A 253 -3.86 -0.56 -3.80
N SER A 254 -2.58 -0.66 -4.18
CA SER A 254 -2.10 -1.69 -5.12
C SER A 254 -2.17 -3.11 -4.53
N PHE A 255 -1.88 -3.27 -3.23
CA PHE A 255 -2.00 -4.58 -2.58
C PHE A 255 -3.46 -4.95 -2.30
N ALA A 256 -4.35 -3.99 -2.01
CA ALA A 256 -5.79 -4.25 -1.91
C ALA A 256 -6.34 -4.78 -3.25
N LEU A 257 -5.92 -4.21 -4.38
CA LEU A 257 -6.24 -4.73 -5.71
C LEU A 257 -5.69 -6.15 -5.91
N LEU A 258 -4.43 -6.41 -5.53
CA LEU A 258 -3.84 -7.74 -5.66
C LEU A 258 -4.58 -8.78 -4.80
N ILE A 259 -5.06 -8.41 -3.61
CA ILE A 259 -5.93 -9.26 -2.78
C ILE A 259 -7.24 -9.52 -3.54
N SER A 260 -7.87 -8.49 -4.10
CA SER A 260 -9.12 -8.63 -4.85
C SER A 260 -8.96 -9.55 -6.06
N LEU A 261 -7.95 -9.33 -6.89
CA LEU A 261 -7.65 -10.19 -8.04
C LEU A 261 -7.33 -11.62 -7.59
N SER A 262 -6.55 -11.76 -6.52
CA SER A 262 -6.24 -13.08 -5.97
C SER A 262 -7.50 -13.78 -5.47
N ASN A 263 -8.36 -13.13 -4.73
CA ASN A 263 -9.60 -13.71 -4.25
C ASN A 263 -10.56 -14.08 -5.39
N ASN A 264 -10.72 -13.24 -6.40
CA ASN A 264 -11.62 -13.53 -7.52
C ASN A 264 -11.11 -14.64 -8.43
N TRP A 265 -9.80 -14.73 -8.69
CA TRP A 265 -9.26 -15.69 -9.65
C TRP A 265 -8.63 -16.92 -9.02
N LEU A 266 -8.42 -16.91 -7.71
CA LEU A 266 -7.75 -17.96 -6.96
C LEU A 266 -8.69 -18.82 -6.17
N THR A 267 -9.81 -18.22 -5.76
CA THR A 267 -10.81 -18.88 -4.96
C THR A 267 -11.98 -19.23 -5.86
N ASN A 268 -12.01 -20.40 -6.40
CA ASN A 268 -13.19 -20.95 -7.07
C ASN A 268 -14.36 -21.19 -6.08
N THR A 269 -14.43 -20.38 -5.02
CA THR A 269 -15.53 -20.38 -4.06
C THR A 269 -16.51 -19.31 -4.47
N MET A 270 -17.35 -19.63 -5.42
CA MET A 270 -18.53 -18.86 -5.75
C MET A 270 -19.50 -18.93 -4.56
N PHE A 271 -19.60 -17.86 -3.78
CA PHE A 271 -20.76 -17.63 -2.95
C PHE A 271 -21.93 -17.28 -3.88
N ILE A 272 -22.54 -18.29 -4.47
CA ILE A 272 -23.89 -18.11 -5.00
C ILE A 272 -24.76 -17.98 -3.76
N LEU A 273 -25.18 -16.77 -3.44
CA LEU A 273 -26.33 -16.52 -2.59
C LEU A 273 -27.55 -17.07 -3.34
N CYS A 274 -27.81 -18.38 -3.20
CA CYS A 274 -29.09 -18.94 -3.56
C CYS A 274 -30.10 -18.39 -2.56
N PRO A 275 -31.20 -17.72 -3.03
CA PRO A 275 -32.28 -17.35 -2.15
C PRO A 275 -32.89 -18.64 -1.58
N GLU A 276 -32.98 -18.71 -0.26
CA GLU A 276 -33.79 -19.62 0.54
C GLU A 276 -33.85 -21.10 0.06
N ASN A 277 -32.95 -21.94 0.51
CA ASN A 277 -32.97 -23.41 0.50
C ASN A 277 -31.90 -24.21 -0.26
N CYS A 278 -30.84 -23.66 -0.72
CA CYS A 278 -29.75 -24.45 -1.31
C CYS A 278 -28.47 -24.36 -0.51
N ALA A 279 -28.32 -25.20 0.51
CA ALA A 279 -27.04 -25.44 1.20
C ALA A 279 -26.08 -26.31 0.35
N GLN A 280 -26.04 -26.11 -0.97
CA GLN A 280 -25.08 -26.77 -1.84
C GLN A 280 -24.12 -25.72 -2.42
N LEU A 281 -23.00 -25.59 -1.75
CA LEU A 281 -21.84 -24.87 -2.25
C LEU A 281 -21.31 -25.64 -3.48
N TYR A 282 -21.59 -25.14 -4.67
CA TYR A 282 -20.98 -25.70 -5.89
C TYR A 282 -19.52 -25.26 -5.96
N VAL A 283 -18.63 -26.07 -5.41
CA VAL A 283 -17.19 -25.94 -5.64
C VAL A 283 -16.84 -26.77 -6.86
N ARG A 284 -16.68 -26.12 -8.01
CA ARG A 284 -16.08 -26.79 -9.16
C ARG A 284 -14.58 -26.98 -8.93
N PRO A 285 -14.02 -28.18 -9.07
CA PRO A 285 -12.62 -28.45 -8.78
C PRO A 285 -11.70 -27.93 -9.89
N TYR A 286 -11.38 -26.62 -9.86
CA TYR A 286 -10.35 -26.05 -10.75
C TYR A 286 -8.98 -25.97 -10.06
N TYR A 287 -8.61 -27.03 -9.33
CA TYR A 287 -7.38 -27.12 -8.53
C TYR A 287 -6.07 -27.11 -9.35
N GLN A 288 -6.11 -27.27 -10.67
CA GLN A 288 -4.90 -27.50 -11.47
C GLN A 288 -4.23 -26.23 -11.98
N THR A 289 -4.93 -25.10 -12.04
CA THR A 289 -4.40 -23.87 -12.66
C THR A 289 -3.67 -22.96 -11.70
N TRP A 290 -4.18 -22.89 -10.46
CA TRP A 290 -3.63 -21.99 -9.46
C TRP A 290 -2.16 -22.24 -9.09
N PRO A 291 -1.67 -23.46 -8.93
CA PRO A 291 -0.26 -23.67 -8.63
C PRO A 291 0.67 -22.99 -9.62
N LYS A 292 0.28 -22.88 -10.89
CA LYS A 292 1.09 -22.23 -11.94
C LYS A 292 1.04 -20.69 -11.80
N LEU A 293 -0.12 -20.11 -11.54
CA LEU A 293 -0.27 -18.67 -11.37
C LEU A 293 0.41 -18.18 -10.09
N GLY A 294 0.19 -18.88 -8.97
CA GLY A 294 0.82 -18.60 -7.70
C GLY A 294 2.34 -18.75 -7.74
N LEU A 295 2.86 -19.71 -8.54
CA LEU A 295 4.30 -19.89 -8.70
C LEU A 295 4.99 -18.63 -9.23
N VAL A 296 4.40 -17.92 -10.19
CA VAL A 296 4.93 -16.65 -10.70
C VAL A 296 5.05 -15.62 -9.58
N LEU A 297 4.00 -15.47 -8.78
CA LEU A 297 4.02 -14.54 -7.64
C LEU A 297 5.03 -14.97 -6.56
N LEU A 298 5.18 -16.27 -6.30
CA LEU A 298 6.17 -16.79 -5.33
C LEU A 298 7.62 -16.52 -5.80
N VAL A 299 7.90 -16.67 -7.09
CA VAL A 299 9.22 -16.33 -7.66
C VAL A 299 9.49 -14.83 -7.53
N VAL A 300 8.52 -14.00 -7.89
CA VAL A 300 8.61 -12.53 -7.74
C VAL A 300 8.77 -12.13 -6.27
N ALA A 301 8.07 -12.78 -5.34
CA ALA A 301 8.19 -12.57 -3.91
C ALA A 301 9.60 -12.91 -3.40
N ALA A 302 10.10 -14.10 -3.74
CA ALA A 302 11.45 -14.55 -3.35
C ALA A 302 12.53 -13.61 -3.90
N ALA A 303 12.46 -13.27 -5.19
CA ALA A 303 13.40 -12.35 -5.82
C ALA A 303 13.36 -10.96 -5.16
N SER A 304 12.17 -10.45 -4.83
CA SER A 304 12.01 -9.15 -4.16
C SER A 304 12.59 -9.15 -2.75
N MET A 305 12.40 -10.22 -1.98
CA MET A 305 13.00 -10.39 -0.65
C MET A 305 14.52 -10.38 -0.70
N VAL A 306 15.11 -11.12 -1.66
CA VAL A 306 16.58 -11.24 -1.78
C VAL A 306 17.18 -9.94 -2.31
N VAL A 307 16.74 -9.48 -3.47
CA VAL A 307 17.32 -8.29 -4.13
C VAL A 307 17.12 -7.05 -3.27
N GLY A 308 15.90 -6.85 -2.72
CA GLY A 308 15.60 -5.70 -1.88
C GLY A 308 16.52 -5.61 -0.66
N ASN A 309 16.68 -6.70 0.10
CA ASN A 309 17.51 -6.70 1.31
C ASN A 309 19.02 -6.57 0.99
N LEU A 310 19.52 -7.28 -0.02
CA LEU A 310 20.93 -7.22 -0.37
C LEU A 310 21.33 -5.87 -0.95
N ALA A 311 20.50 -5.27 -1.80
CA ALA A 311 20.77 -3.96 -2.38
C ALA A 311 20.68 -2.83 -1.33
N ALA A 312 19.84 -2.98 -0.29
CA ALA A 312 19.75 -2.03 0.82
C ALA A 312 21.07 -1.91 1.61
N LEU A 313 21.86 -2.99 1.71
CA LEU A 313 23.13 -3.00 2.45
C LEU A 313 24.17 -2.03 1.89
N ALA A 314 24.14 -1.79 0.58
CA ALA A 314 25.13 -0.94 -0.11
C ALA A 314 24.71 0.54 -0.18
N GLN A 315 23.53 0.92 0.34
CA GLN A 315 23.02 2.27 0.19
C GLN A 315 23.64 3.25 1.19
N ILE A 316 24.00 4.45 0.68
CA ILE A 316 24.51 5.56 1.47
C ILE A 316 23.39 6.57 1.78
N SER A 317 22.42 6.74 0.88
CA SER A 317 21.21 7.53 1.08
C SER A 317 20.19 6.74 1.91
N VAL A 318 19.65 7.34 2.97
CA VAL A 318 18.62 6.69 3.81
C VAL A 318 17.31 6.57 3.04
N ARG A 319 16.99 7.49 2.13
CA ARG A 319 15.80 7.39 1.27
C ARG A 319 15.91 6.19 0.31
N ARG A 320 17.06 5.99 -0.34
CA ARG A 320 17.29 4.81 -1.19
C ARG A 320 17.29 3.51 -0.40
N LEU A 321 17.85 3.53 0.82
CA LEU A 321 17.80 2.40 1.74
C LEU A 321 16.36 2.02 2.04
N LEU A 322 15.48 2.99 2.37
CA LEU A 322 14.06 2.74 2.57
C LEU A 322 13.35 2.27 1.30
N ALA A 323 13.77 2.70 0.11
CA ALA A 323 13.21 2.22 -1.15
C ALA A 323 13.50 0.73 -1.36
N TYR A 324 14.74 0.28 -1.15
CA TYR A 324 15.10 -1.14 -1.24
C TYR A 324 14.46 -1.97 -0.12
N SER A 325 14.36 -1.41 1.08
CA SER A 325 13.54 -1.97 2.15
C SER A 325 12.08 -2.17 1.71
N ALA A 326 11.50 -1.17 1.03
CA ALA A 326 10.13 -1.22 0.52
C ALA A 326 9.92 -2.29 -0.55
N ILE A 327 10.96 -2.60 -1.34
CA ILE A 327 10.98 -3.74 -2.30
C ILE A 327 10.99 -5.06 -1.55
N ALA A 328 11.80 -5.19 -0.49
CA ALA A 328 11.84 -6.39 0.35
C ALA A 328 10.49 -6.63 1.04
N HIS A 329 9.88 -5.58 1.62
CA HIS A 329 8.56 -5.66 2.24
C HIS A 329 7.46 -6.05 1.23
N ALA A 330 7.55 -5.56 -0.02
CA ALA A 330 6.65 -6.01 -1.08
C ALA A 330 6.79 -7.52 -1.33
N GLY A 331 8.00 -8.05 -1.29
CA GLY A 331 8.25 -9.50 -1.38
C GLY A 331 7.60 -10.29 -0.26
N TYR A 332 7.69 -9.84 1.00
CA TYR A 332 7.00 -10.50 2.12
C TYR A 332 5.47 -10.49 1.93
N ILE A 333 4.90 -9.35 1.54
CA ILE A 333 3.45 -9.21 1.34
C ILE A 333 2.97 -10.08 0.18
N LEU A 334 3.71 -10.12 -0.94
CA LEU A 334 3.41 -10.98 -2.09
C LEU A 334 3.43 -12.47 -1.71
N LEU A 335 4.29 -12.90 -0.79
CA LEU A 335 4.29 -14.26 -0.28
C LEU A 335 2.94 -14.62 0.37
N GLY A 336 2.36 -13.70 1.17
CA GLY A 336 1.05 -13.89 1.79
C GLY A 336 -0.09 -13.98 0.78
N ILE A 337 0.01 -13.24 -0.34
CA ILE A 337 -0.99 -13.29 -1.41
C ILE A 337 -0.85 -14.54 -2.28
N ALA A 338 0.38 -14.96 -2.55
CA ALA A 338 0.68 -16.04 -3.50
C ALA A 338 0.40 -17.45 -2.98
N VAL A 339 0.38 -17.65 -1.65
CA VAL A 339 0.15 -18.98 -1.06
C VAL A 339 -1.34 -19.28 -0.99
N HIS A 340 -1.71 -20.42 -1.55
CA HIS A 340 -3.09 -20.87 -1.68
C HIS A 340 -3.25 -22.30 -1.13
N PRO A 341 -4.45 -22.70 -0.65
CA PRO A 341 -4.73 -24.04 -0.15
C PRO A 341 -4.43 -25.19 -1.12
N ALA A 342 -4.38 -24.93 -2.43
CA ALA A 342 -4.00 -25.93 -3.44
C ALA A 342 -2.61 -26.55 -3.23
N PHE A 343 -1.74 -25.93 -2.44
CA PHE A 343 -0.44 -26.50 -2.06
C PHE A 343 -0.50 -27.50 -0.91
N SER A 344 -1.68 -27.68 -0.26
CA SER A 344 -1.79 -28.51 0.96
C SER A 344 -2.06 -30.00 0.73
N GLY A 345 -2.45 -30.44 -0.46
CA GLY A 345 -2.62 -31.87 -0.80
C GLY A 345 -3.66 -32.65 0.02
N THR A 346 -4.51 -32.01 0.81
CA THR A 346 -5.47 -32.68 1.72
C THR A 346 -6.78 -33.04 1.03
N GLY A 347 -7.13 -34.32 1.10
CA GLY A 347 -8.06 -35.02 0.23
C GLY A 347 -9.56 -35.00 0.54
N SER A 348 -10.15 -34.09 1.33
CA SER A 348 -11.62 -34.07 1.47
C SER A 348 -12.21 -32.71 1.08
N VAL A 349 -13.22 -32.73 0.17
CA VAL A 349 -13.82 -31.55 -0.44
C VAL A 349 -14.48 -30.63 0.61
N ILE A 350 -15.18 -31.16 1.60
CA ILE A 350 -15.92 -30.36 2.60
C ILE A 350 -14.98 -29.75 3.65
N ALA A 351 -14.00 -30.53 4.15
CA ALA A 351 -12.99 -30.01 5.08
C ALA A 351 -12.09 -28.96 4.39
N PHE A 352 -11.85 -29.13 3.09
CA PHE A 352 -11.12 -28.19 2.26
C PHE A 352 -11.90 -26.87 2.07
N GLN A 353 -13.21 -26.90 1.88
CA GLN A 353 -14.04 -25.71 1.68
C GLN A 353 -14.01 -24.75 2.88
N ASN A 354 -14.31 -25.28 4.07
CA ASN A 354 -14.31 -24.47 5.29
C ASN A 354 -12.91 -23.99 5.67
N ALA A 355 -11.91 -24.85 5.50
CA ALA A 355 -10.52 -24.48 5.74
C ALA A 355 -10.00 -23.44 4.71
N ALA A 356 -10.42 -23.54 3.44
CA ALA A 356 -10.04 -22.60 2.41
C ALA A 356 -10.60 -21.21 2.66
N ILE A 357 -11.90 -21.08 2.96
CA ILE A 357 -12.53 -19.78 3.26
C ILE A 357 -11.90 -19.15 4.49
N PHE A 358 -11.70 -19.91 5.55
CA PHE A 358 -11.08 -19.44 6.78
C PHE A 358 -9.63 -19.00 6.55
N SER A 359 -8.85 -19.78 5.81
CA SER A 359 -7.45 -19.48 5.52
C SER A 359 -7.27 -18.26 4.60
N MET A 360 -8.17 -18.05 3.64
CA MET A 360 -8.16 -16.88 2.75
C MET A 360 -8.49 -15.60 3.50
N ARG A 361 -9.53 -15.62 4.34
CA ARG A 361 -9.86 -14.48 5.21
C ARG A 361 -8.68 -14.15 6.13
N HIS A 362 -8.02 -15.14 6.70
CA HIS A 362 -6.84 -14.97 7.53
C HIS A 362 -5.66 -14.40 6.75
N SER A 363 -5.42 -14.88 5.52
CA SER A 363 -4.34 -14.37 4.68
C SER A 363 -4.59 -12.92 4.25
N ALA A 364 -5.79 -12.59 3.79
CA ALA A 364 -6.16 -11.22 3.43
C ALA A 364 -6.04 -10.26 4.62
N ASN A 365 -6.51 -10.67 5.81
CA ASN A 365 -6.39 -9.88 7.03
C ASN A 365 -4.92 -9.69 7.46
N ALA A 366 -4.08 -10.73 7.35
CA ALA A 366 -2.66 -10.65 7.66
C ALA A 366 -1.93 -9.71 6.69
N VAL A 367 -2.27 -9.76 5.40
CA VAL A 367 -1.73 -8.85 4.38
C VAL A 367 -2.18 -7.42 4.68
N LEU A 368 -3.46 -7.17 4.96
CA LEU A 368 -3.97 -5.83 5.32
C LEU A 368 -3.30 -5.29 6.58
N TYR A 369 -3.22 -6.10 7.63
CA TYR A 369 -2.52 -5.73 8.85
C TYR A 369 -1.09 -5.27 8.53
N TYR A 370 -0.39 -6.04 7.67
CA TYR A 370 0.98 -5.72 7.29
C TYR A 370 1.08 -4.40 6.52
N ILE A 371 0.29 -4.21 5.47
CA ILE A 371 0.41 -3.01 4.61
C ILE A 371 0.00 -1.73 5.34
N LEU A 372 -0.99 -1.80 6.23
CA LEU A 372 -1.43 -0.65 7.02
C LEU A 372 -0.38 -0.23 8.05
N THR A 373 0.17 -1.20 8.78
CA THR A 373 1.22 -0.95 9.78
C THR A 373 2.54 -0.52 9.13
N TYR A 374 2.88 -1.10 7.99
CA TYR A 374 4.01 -0.66 7.18
C TYR A 374 3.81 0.77 6.69
N GLY A 375 2.63 1.10 6.15
CA GLY A 375 2.28 2.45 5.68
C GLY A 375 2.42 3.50 6.78
N LEU A 376 1.91 3.20 7.97
CA LEU A 376 2.05 4.06 9.15
C LEU A 376 3.51 4.30 9.53
N THR A 377 4.30 3.23 9.59
CA THR A 377 5.71 3.28 10.00
C THR A 377 6.56 4.03 8.96
N ILE A 378 6.32 3.80 7.67
CA ILE A 378 7.13 4.41 6.60
C ILE A 378 6.84 5.91 6.44
N ILE A 379 5.61 6.37 6.63
CA ILE A 379 5.27 7.81 6.67
C ILE A 379 6.07 8.50 7.78
N GLY A 380 6.09 7.93 8.98
CA GLY A 380 6.88 8.44 10.08
C GLY A 380 8.37 8.48 9.75
N ALA A 381 8.93 7.42 9.17
CA ALA A 381 10.33 7.33 8.79
C ALA A 381 10.74 8.42 7.79
N PHE A 382 9.99 8.59 6.70
CA PHE A 382 10.23 9.67 5.72
C PHE A 382 10.12 11.06 6.34
N SER A 383 9.24 11.24 7.31
CA SER A 383 9.08 12.52 7.99
C SER A 383 10.27 12.85 8.89
N VAL A 384 10.80 11.87 9.63
CA VAL A 384 12.05 12.04 10.39
C VAL A 384 13.20 12.40 9.45
N ILE A 385 13.35 11.65 8.35
CA ILE A 385 14.39 11.91 7.35
C ILE A 385 14.25 13.32 6.79
N SER A 386 13.04 13.77 6.47
CA SER A 386 12.77 15.11 5.97
C SER A 386 13.21 16.21 6.95
N VAL A 387 13.02 16.02 8.25
CA VAL A 387 13.46 16.98 9.28
C VAL A 387 14.98 17.02 9.36
N VAL A 388 15.65 15.86 9.34
CA VAL A 388 17.12 15.77 9.36
C VAL A 388 17.71 16.37 8.09
N GLU A 389 17.20 16.01 6.92
CA GLU A 389 17.66 16.50 5.62
C GLU A 389 17.59 18.03 5.50
N ARG A 390 16.53 18.63 6.06
CA ARG A 390 16.42 20.10 6.09
C ARG A 390 17.50 20.76 6.93
N ALA A 391 17.83 20.16 8.06
CA ALA A 391 18.82 20.72 8.95
C ALA A 391 20.26 20.55 8.45
N THR A 392 20.51 19.47 7.69
CA THR A 392 21.86 19.07 7.26
C THR A 392 22.11 19.27 5.76
N GLY A 393 21.04 19.50 4.96
CA GLY A 393 21.13 19.60 3.50
C GLY A 393 21.30 18.25 2.78
N SER A 394 21.28 17.11 3.50
CA SER A 394 21.53 15.79 2.92
C SER A 394 20.75 14.69 3.63
N ASP A 395 20.38 13.63 2.89
CA ASP A 395 19.73 12.42 3.36
C ASP A 395 20.71 11.25 3.60
N ARG A 396 22.04 11.54 3.55
CA ARG A 396 23.07 10.52 3.71
C ARG A 396 23.12 10.00 5.16
N LEU A 397 23.59 8.78 5.30
CA LEU A 397 23.75 8.13 6.60
C LEU A 397 24.52 9.01 7.62
N ASP A 398 25.51 9.78 7.15
CA ASP A 398 26.35 10.64 8.00
C ASP A 398 25.59 11.87 8.54
N SER A 399 24.48 12.26 7.92
CA SER A 399 23.61 13.33 8.40
C SER A 399 22.91 12.99 9.72
N PHE A 400 22.84 11.70 10.08
CA PHE A 400 22.22 11.19 11.30
C PHE A 400 23.21 11.06 12.48
N LEU A 401 24.48 11.41 12.30
CA LEU A 401 25.49 11.32 13.35
C LEU A 401 25.09 12.12 14.60
N GLY A 402 25.09 11.46 15.76
CA GLY A 402 24.81 12.07 17.05
C GLY A 402 23.41 12.68 17.17
N LEU A 403 22.42 12.20 16.41
CA LEU A 403 21.05 12.72 16.41
C LEU A 403 20.44 12.75 17.81
N HIS A 404 20.78 11.79 18.68
CA HIS A 404 20.28 11.74 20.05
C HIS A 404 20.70 12.95 20.90
N LYS A 405 21.86 13.58 20.63
CA LYS A 405 22.29 14.82 21.27
C LYS A 405 21.67 16.06 20.65
N ARG A 406 21.49 16.06 19.31
CA ARG A 406 20.96 17.17 18.54
C ARG A 406 19.45 17.33 18.67
N ASN A 407 18.71 16.22 18.73
CA ASN A 407 17.28 16.18 19.02
C ASN A 407 16.88 14.79 19.58
N PRO A 408 16.81 14.62 20.91
CA PRO A 408 16.56 13.32 21.54
C PRO A 408 15.17 12.74 21.21
N LEU A 409 14.13 13.59 21.08
CA LEU A 409 12.79 13.11 20.73
C LEU A 409 12.73 12.57 19.30
N LEU A 410 13.38 13.26 18.35
CA LEU A 410 13.43 12.81 16.95
C LEU A 410 14.22 11.51 16.83
N ALA A 411 15.30 11.36 17.60
CA ALA A 411 16.09 10.14 17.67
C ALA A 411 15.27 8.97 18.25
N ALA A 412 14.48 9.22 19.32
CA ALA A 412 13.61 8.19 19.92
C ALA A 412 12.51 7.72 18.93
N VAL A 413 11.89 8.65 18.21
CA VAL A 413 10.94 8.30 17.14
C VAL A 413 11.61 7.46 16.06
N LEU A 414 12.80 7.87 15.58
CA LEU A 414 13.56 7.11 14.59
C LEU A 414 13.86 5.69 15.08
N LEU A 415 14.25 5.55 16.35
CA LEU A 415 14.52 4.24 16.98
C LEU A 415 13.30 3.32 16.89
N VAL A 416 12.14 3.79 17.36
CA VAL A 416 10.88 3.02 17.34
C VAL A 416 10.52 2.59 15.92
N LEU A 417 10.57 3.52 14.96
CA LEU A 417 10.15 3.26 13.59
C LEU A 417 11.09 2.25 12.88
N PHE A 418 12.41 2.41 13.04
CA PHE A 418 13.38 1.53 12.38
C PHE A 418 13.43 0.14 13.02
N LEU A 419 13.28 0.03 14.33
CA LEU A 419 13.14 -1.27 15.01
C LEU A 419 11.83 -1.96 14.61
N SER A 420 10.76 -1.20 14.39
CA SER A 420 9.50 -1.73 13.86
C SER A 420 9.66 -2.29 12.45
N LEU A 421 10.31 -1.55 11.53
CA LEU A 421 10.61 -2.04 10.17
C LEU A 421 11.49 -3.29 10.19
N ALA A 422 12.44 -3.36 11.10
CA ALA A 422 13.26 -4.54 11.32
C ALA A 422 12.45 -5.75 11.80
N GLY A 423 11.33 -5.52 12.49
CA GLY A 423 10.45 -6.56 13.03
C GLY A 423 10.88 -7.03 14.42
N ILE A 424 11.31 -6.11 15.30
CA ILE A 424 11.71 -6.42 16.68
C ILE A 424 10.49 -6.35 17.61
N PRO A 425 10.22 -7.38 18.44
CA PRO A 425 9.23 -7.30 19.49
C PRO A 425 9.58 -6.18 20.51
N PRO A 426 8.63 -5.49 21.12
CA PRO A 426 7.16 -5.62 21.04
C PRO A 426 6.49 -4.70 20.02
N LEU A 427 7.18 -4.30 18.95
CA LEU A 427 6.68 -3.34 17.98
C LEU A 427 5.78 -3.99 16.92
N VAL A 428 4.93 -3.17 16.30
CA VAL A 428 3.89 -3.62 15.37
C VAL A 428 4.45 -4.36 14.14
N GLY A 429 5.65 -4.01 13.66
CA GLY A 429 6.27 -4.67 12.51
C GLY A 429 6.64 -6.14 12.77
N PHE A 430 6.88 -6.53 14.03
CA PHE A 430 7.04 -7.94 14.39
C PHE A 430 5.73 -8.70 14.13
N TRP A 431 4.61 -8.20 14.64
CA TRP A 431 3.31 -8.84 14.46
C TRP A 431 2.88 -8.88 13.00
N ALA A 432 3.23 -7.84 12.22
CA ALA A 432 2.98 -7.83 10.79
C ALA A 432 3.63 -9.03 10.08
N LYS A 433 4.93 -9.25 10.32
CA LYS A 433 5.67 -10.40 9.77
C LYS A 433 5.16 -11.72 10.34
N PHE A 434 4.97 -11.80 11.66
CA PHE A 434 4.54 -13.01 12.33
C PHE A 434 3.17 -13.50 11.85
N ASN A 435 2.16 -12.61 11.81
CA ASN A 435 0.81 -12.97 11.35
C ASN A 435 0.82 -13.42 9.89
N LEU A 436 1.62 -12.75 9.04
CA LEU A 436 1.75 -13.10 7.64
C LEU A 436 2.36 -14.50 7.47
N PHE A 437 3.47 -14.79 8.17
CA PHE A 437 4.13 -16.10 8.10
C PHE A 437 3.27 -17.22 8.71
N ALA A 438 2.56 -16.92 9.79
CA ALA A 438 1.61 -17.85 10.41
C ALA A 438 0.44 -18.16 9.45
N ALA A 439 -0.10 -17.14 8.77
CA ALA A 439 -1.15 -17.32 7.76
C ALA A 439 -0.68 -18.21 6.61
N VAL A 440 0.53 -17.97 6.09
CA VAL A 440 1.12 -18.77 5.01
C VAL A 440 1.27 -20.25 5.41
N LEU A 441 1.75 -20.53 6.62
CA LEU A 441 1.87 -21.91 7.14
C LEU A 441 0.52 -22.56 7.41
N GLY A 442 -0.46 -21.77 7.86
CA GLY A 442 -1.83 -22.25 8.09
C GLY A 442 -2.56 -22.65 6.82
N VAL A 443 -2.22 -22.02 5.69
CA VAL A 443 -2.81 -22.33 4.38
C VAL A 443 -2.15 -23.54 3.74
N SER A 444 -0.84 -23.70 3.87
CA SER A 444 -0.11 -24.79 3.23
C SER A 444 1.13 -25.21 4.03
N ALA A 445 1.13 -26.44 4.48
CA ALA A 445 2.24 -27.08 5.22
C ALA A 445 3.26 -27.77 4.30
N GLY A 446 3.30 -27.46 3.01
CA GLY A 446 4.21 -28.06 2.04
C GLY A 446 5.65 -27.58 2.15
N PRO A 447 6.62 -28.29 1.51
CA PRO A 447 8.03 -27.92 1.57
C PRO A 447 8.35 -26.56 0.93
N VAL A 448 7.61 -26.15 -0.09
CA VAL A 448 7.81 -24.86 -0.80
C VAL A 448 7.46 -23.66 0.08
N PRO A 449 6.25 -23.56 0.69
CA PRO A 449 5.95 -22.48 1.64
C PRO A 449 6.92 -22.44 2.81
N PHE A 450 7.30 -23.59 3.35
CA PHE A 450 8.27 -23.65 4.46
C PHE A 450 9.64 -23.08 4.05
N ALA A 451 10.17 -23.46 2.89
CA ALA A 451 11.44 -22.93 2.37
C ALA A 451 11.38 -21.42 2.12
N LEU A 452 10.25 -20.91 1.62
CA LEU A 452 10.06 -19.48 1.38
C LEU A 452 9.94 -18.68 2.68
N ILE A 453 9.31 -19.23 3.72
CA ILE A 453 9.30 -18.61 5.05
C ILE A 453 10.70 -18.62 5.66
N ALA A 454 11.44 -19.73 5.55
CA ALA A 454 12.85 -19.77 6.01
C ALA A 454 13.69 -18.69 5.30
N LEU A 455 13.50 -18.52 3.99
CA LEU A 455 14.12 -17.43 3.22
C LEU A 455 13.67 -16.05 3.74
N ALA A 456 12.38 -15.86 3.98
CA ALA A 456 11.83 -14.60 4.49
C ALA A 456 12.41 -14.24 5.86
N VAL A 457 12.52 -15.20 6.77
CA VAL A 457 13.14 -15.01 8.08
C VAL A 457 14.62 -14.67 7.94
N ALA A 458 15.38 -15.42 7.12
CA ALA A 458 16.78 -15.12 6.86
C ALA A 458 16.98 -13.70 6.29
N MET A 459 16.17 -13.30 5.32
CA MET A 459 16.23 -11.95 4.75
C MET A 459 15.78 -10.88 5.75
N SER A 460 14.87 -11.19 6.68
CA SER A 460 14.53 -10.29 7.78
C SER A 460 15.70 -10.05 8.73
N VAL A 461 16.50 -11.08 9.00
CA VAL A 461 17.75 -10.93 9.78
C VAL A 461 18.75 -10.02 9.04
N VAL A 462 18.89 -10.19 7.72
CA VAL A 462 19.72 -9.27 6.91
C VAL A 462 19.21 -7.82 7.02
N SER A 463 17.89 -7.63 7.02
CA SER A 463 17.30 -6.28 7.14
C SER A 463 17.64 -5.59 8.44
N LEU A 464 17.76 -6.31 9.53
CA LEU A 464 18.15 -5.76 10.84
C LEU A 464 19.48 -5.02 10.76
N TYR A 465 20.44 -5.55 10.00
CA TYR A 465 21.77 -4.94 9.88
C TYR A 465 21.72 -3.52 9.35
N TYR A 466 21.05 -3.27 8.22
CA TYR A 466 21.05 -1.94 7.62
C TYR A 466 20.19 -0.94 8.42
N TYR A 467 19.14 -1.37 9.08
CA TYR A 467 18.41 -0.50 10.01
C TYR A 467 19.25 -0.12 11.22
N LEU A 468 19.96 -1.09 11.81
CA LEU A 468 20.87 -0.83 12.92
C LEU A 468 22.04 0.07 12.52
N GLN A 469 22.49 0.06 11.27
CA GLN A 469 23.52 0.99 10.78
C GLN A 469 23.07 2.46 10.87
N VAL A 470 21.80 2.77 10.57
CA VAL A 470 21.25 4.12 10.75
C VAL A 470 21.16 4.46 12.24
N LEU A 471 20.64 3.56 13.05
CA LEU A 471 20.51 3.75 14.50
C LEU A 471 21.87 3.86 15.20
N LYS A 472 22.88 3.10 14.78
CA LYS A 472 24.26 3.23 15.27
C LYS A 472 24.78 4.65 15.06
N ARG A 473 24.55 5.25 13.89
CA ARG A 473 24.94 6.63 13.63
C ARG A 473 24.18 7.63 14.50
N ALA A 474 22.91 7.40 14.69
CA ALA A 474 22.06 8.29 15.48
C ALA A 474 22.42 8.29 16.98
N TYR A 475 22.83 7.15 17.55
CA TYR A 475 22.98 6.97 18.99
C TYR A 475 24.42 6.75 19.46
N VAL A 476 25.25 6.06 18.68
CA VAL A 476 26.58 5.60 19.12
C VAL A 476 27.69 6.47 18.58
N MET A 477 27.60 6.90 17.32
CA MET A 477 28.65 7.68 16.71
C MET A 477 28.54 9.16 17.12
N PRO A 478 29.69 9.84 17.38
CA PRO A 478 29.68 11.24 17.76
C PRO A 478 29.17 12.12 16.62
N ALA A 479 28.51 13.20 16.98
CA ALA A 479 28.12 14.24 16.02
C ALA A 479 29.35 14.97 15.49
N VAL A 480 29.38 15.25 14.19
CA VAL A 480 30.39 16.14 13.59
C VAL A 480 30.03 17.60 13.87
N ASP A 481 28.72 17.89 13.90
CA ASP A 481 28.14 19.18 14.23
C ASP A 481 27.08 18.99 15.32
N GLU A 482 27.24 19.68 16.44
CA GLU A 482 26.34 19.56 17.60
C GLU A 482 25.17 20.56 17.54
N THR A 483 24.99 21.28 16.44
CA THR A 483 23.86 22.22 16.29
C THR A 483 22.53 21.51 16.47
N PRO A 484 21.62 22.02 17.34
CA PRO A 484 20.35 21.40 17.59
C PRO A 484 19.47 21.39 16.34
N ILE A 485 18.89 20.25 16.01
CA ILE A 485 17.90 20.10 14.92
C ILE A 485 16.54 20.50 15.45
N LYS A 486 16.00 21.61 14.94
CA LYS A 486 14.66 22.09 15.33
C LYS A 486 13.59 21.45 14.43
N ALA A 487 12.66 20.73 15.05
CA ALA A 487 11.46 20.23 14.38
C ALA A 487 10.27 21.17 14.69
N HIS A 488 9.39 21.34 13.72
CA HIS A 488 8.15 22.09 13.96
C HIS A 488 7.26 21.34 14.99
N PRO A 489 6.62 22.02 15.95
CA PRO A 489 5.88 21.34 17.02
C PRO A 489 4.77 20.44 16.51
N VAL A 490 4.03 20.84 15.47
CA VAL A 490 2.99 20.00 14.86
C VAL A 490 3.58 18.71 14.26
N THR A 491 4.69 18.81 13.53
CA THR A 491 5.37 17.62 12.97
C THR A 491 5.85 16.69 14.06
N LEU A 492 6.43 17.24 15.13
CA LEU A 492 6.89 16.46 16.27
C LEU A 492 5.72 15.77 16.97
N ALA A 493 4.60 16.47 17.17
CA ALA A 493 3.38 15.89 17.74
C ALA A 493 2.84 14.73 16.90
N VAL A 494 2.73 14.90 15.57
CA VAL A 494 2.29 13.84 14.66
C VAL A 494 3.25 12.65 14.68
N LEU A 495 4.56 12.90 14.68
CA LEU A 495 5.57 11.85 14.77
C LEU A 495 5.50 11.07 16.08
N LEU A 496 5.25 11.76 17.21
CA LEU A 496 5.05 11.10 18.51
C LEU A 496 3.77 10.26 18.53
N VAL A 497 2.69 10.74 17.91
CA VAL A 497 1.44 9.97 17.76
C VAL A 497 1.69 8.72 16.92
N ILE A 498 2.41 8.83 15.78
CA ILE A 498 2.78 7.68 14.95
C ILE A 498 3.63 6.68 15.74
N ALA A 499 4.65 7.14 16.45
CA ALA A 499 5.51 6.28 17.26
C ALA A 499 4.73 5.59 18.40
N ALA A 500 3.86 6.33 19.08
CA ALA A 500 2.98 5.77 20.10
C ALA A 500 2.02 4.72 19.52
N ALA A 501 1.43 4.98 18.34
CA ALA A 501 0.59 4.00 17.65
C ALA A 501 1.35 2.73 17.27
N VAL A 502 2.60 2.86 16.79
CA VAL A 502 3.47 1.72 16.45
C VAL A 502 3.78 0.86 17.67
N VAL A 503 4.00 1.47 18.85
CA VAL A 503 4.20 0.76 20.11
C VAL A 503 2.90 0.15 20.63
N LEU A 504 1.82 0.93 20.64
CA LEU A 504 0.51 0.49 21.15
C LEU A 504 -0.03 -0.71 20.36
N LEU A 505 -0.03 -0.61 19.03
CA LEU A 505 -0.47 -1.69 18.15
C LEU A 505 0.49 -2.90 18.18
N GLY A 506 1.74 -2.68 18.59
CA GLY A 506 2.69 -3.76 18.84
C GLY A 506 2.43 -4.48 20.15
N CYS A 507 2.10 -3.75 21.23
CA CYS A 507 1.73 -4.35 22.51
C CYS A 507 0.32 -4.98 22.49
N PHE A 508 -0.59 -4.43 21.71
CA PHE A 508 -1.99 -4.86 21.61
C PHE A 508 -2.40 -5.09 20.14
N PRO A 509 -1.87 -6.13 19.47
CA PRO A 509 -2.13 -6.37 18.05
C PRO A 509 -3.61 -6.66 17.74
N ALA A 510 -4.35 -7.19 18.73
CA ALA A 510 -5.78 -7.45 18.63
C ALA A 510 -6.62 -6.20 18.35
N LEU A 511 -6.15 -5.00 18.70
CA LEU A 511 -6.88 -3.75 18.42
C LEU A 511 -7.03 -3.53 16.90
N LEU A 512 -5.95 -3.64 16.15
CA LEU A 512 -6.00 -3.46 14.70
C LEU A 512 -6.64 -4.67 13.99
N GLN A 513 -6.38 -5.88 14.48
CA GLN A 513 -7.03 -7.09 13.95
C GLN A 513 -8.54 -7.01 14.12
N GLY A 514 -9.03 -6.72 15.33
CA GLY A 514 -10.45 -6.56 15.62
C GLY A 514 -11.08 -5.41 14.83
N TRP A 515 -10.33 -4.32 14.60
CA TRP A 515 -10.80 -3.23 13.75
C TRP A 515 -10.94 -3.68 12.29
N ILE A 516 -9.99 -4.41 11.72
CA ILE A 516 -10.11 -5.00 10.37
C ILE A 516 -11.31 -5.96 10.33
N GLU A 517 -11.46 -6.81 11.35
CA GLU A 517 -12.55 -7.78 11.42
C GLU A 517 -13.93 -7.14 11.58
N SER A 518 -14.02 -5.95 12.18
CA SER A 518 -15.29 -5.23 12.34
C SER A 518 -15.95 -4.81 11.02
N PHE A 519 -15.19 -4.76 9.93
CA PHE A 519 -15.73 -4.50 8.58
C PHE A 519 -16.35 -5.73 7.91
N TYR A 520 -16.12 -6.95 8.46
CA TYR A 520 -16.75 -8.15 7.93
C TYR A 520 -18.16 -8.30 8.53
N PRO A 521 -19.17 -8.65 7.72
CA PRO A 521 -20.49 -8.93 8.26
C PRO A 521 -20.41 -10.10 9.25
N ILE A 522 -21.15 -10.00 10.34
CA ILE A 522 -21.34 -11.09 11.27
C ILE A 522 -22.14 -12.15 10.50
N LEU A 523 -21.51 -13.27 10.16
CA LEU A 523 -22.15 -14.43 9.52
C LEU A 523 -22.99 -15.18 10.54
#